data_601ae69a5ac2111caeaf4005514c83b5
#
_entry.id   601ae69a5ac2111caeaf4005514c83b5
#
_cell.length_a   1.000
_cell.length_b   1.000
_cell.length_c   1.000
_cell.angle_alpha   90.00
_cell.angle_beta   90.00
_cell.angle_gamma   90.00
#
_symmetry.space_group_name_H-M   'P 1'
#
loop_
_entity.id
_entity.type
_entity.pdbx_description
1 polymer ?
#
loop_
_entity_poly.entity_id
_entity_poly.type
_entity_poly.pdbx_seq_one_letter_code
_entity_poly.pdbx_strand_id
1 'polypeptide(L)'
;MSEFSDKLSEYIAKSGSNVYQLAKEASLDRTTLQKTAKGQRLPSLDYIREICQYIKISSKQEEELVRLYKIEKLGHSTVKAWDEIQQIILDIYQLRKNEKSTWHIRFDEVSLKSFNAQIVQKCDSEMDCLKAIMCVMEQELEDPDQAEIYMDVSWASKLVLCQLRQSEGNKSEKLTCHQLVNLKQTEHVKDGMLENIQILHQVLPYAFTTHNTYDIRYAYISENSEEQKLHLWEHYIITRRHVILCSEQDYQMIVISDEMIAKAYRQEVGRMLSAYRPLFSYQGYSGEGVRKYRALLDNDETHITYEGFPCLALMIPDEIKKQLIVDPQIGTYATAYFDMPKVRENQYINIFGMEDIRHFMKTGHLPGVFDHYFYVESIELRKEMLENFHKNLLAHTRHI
;
A
#
# COMPACT_ATOMS: atom_id res chain seq x y z
N MET A 1 11.48 21.06 26.46
CA MET A 1 10.23 20.31 26.57
C MET A 1 9.96 19.73 25.19
N SER A 2 9.19 18.68 25.08
CA SER A 2 8.85 18.10 23.77
C SER A 2 7.61 18.79 23.20
N GLU A 3 7.42 18.71 21.86
CA GLU A 3 6.23 19.26 21.21
C GLU A 3 4.93 18.68 21.81
N PHE A 4 4.94 17.39 22.15
CA PHE A 4 3.82 16.74 22.83
C PHE A 4 3.53 17.39 24.19
N SER A 5 4.54 17.55 25.05
CA SER A 5 4.35 18.12 26.39
C SER A 5 3.92 19.60 26.35
N ASP A 6 4.43 20.35 25.38
CA ASP A 6 4.07 21.75 25.16
C ASP A 6 2.60 21.86 24.70
N LYS A 7 2.20 21.01 23.75
CA LYS A 7 0.83 20.97 23.25
C LYS A 7 -0.18 20.49 24.28
N LEU A 8 0.17 19.48 25.06
CA LEU A 8 -0.66 19.02 26.18
C LEU A 8 -0.88 20.13 27.21
N SER A 9 0.19 20.84 27.57
CA SER A 9 0.13 21.97 28.52
C SER A 9 -0.73 23.12 27.98
N GLU A 10 -0.63 23.42 26.67
CA GLU A 10 -1.47 24.39 25.99
C GLU A 10 -2.95 24.02 26.08
N TYR A 11 -3.29 22.76 25.82
CA TYR A 11 -4.70 22.29 25.86
C TYR A 11 -5.26 22.28 27.29
N ILE A 12 -4.47 21.88 28.29
CA ILE A 12 -4.87 21.95 29.69
C ILE A 12 -5.15 23.42 30.06
N ALA A 13 -4.28 24.35 29.70
CA ALA A 13 -4.50 25.78 30.00
C ALA A 13 -5.75 26.33 29.28
N LYS A 14 -5.97 25.99 28.02
CA LYS A 14 -7.15 26.42 27.25
C LYS A 14 -8.47 25.87 27.79
N SER A 15 -8.45 24.72 28.46
CA SER A 15 -9.66 24.14 29.09
C SER A 15 -10.11 24.93 30.32
N GLY A 16 -9.36 25.91 30.76
CA GLY A 16 -9.61 26.64 32.01
C GLY A 16 -9.23 25.87 33.29
N SER A 17 -8.68 24.67 33.15
CA SER A 17 -8.21 23.83 34.24
C SER A 17 -6.71 24.00 34.47
N ASN A 18 -6.25 23.60 35.63
CA ASN A 18 -4.83 23.42 35.90
C ASN A 18 -4.56 21.96 36.27
N VAL A 19 -3.27 21.56 36.23
CA VAL A 19 -2.83 20.18 36.50
C VAL A 19 -3.39 19.63 37.81
N TYR A 20 -3.53 20.46 38.86
CA TYR A 20 -4.07 20.03 40.15
C TYR A 20 -5.56 19.73 40.08
N GLN A 21 -6.34 20.62 39.51
CA GLN A 21 -7.79 20.47 39.36
C GLN A 21 -8.11 19.28 38.45
N LEU A 22 -7.42 19.17 37.31
CA LEU A 22 -7.60 18.09 36.37
C LEU A 22 -7.29 16.73 37.01
N ALA A 23 -6.19 16.59 37.74
CA ALA A 23 -5.84 15.36 38.43
C ALA A 23 -6.92 14.94 39.46
N LYS A 24 -7.49 15.92 40.16
CA LYS A 24 -8.55 15.67 41.16
C LYS A 24 -9.87 15.26 40.46
N GLU A 25 -10.28 15.95 39.41
CA GLU A 25 -11.54 15.70 38.71
C GLU A 25 -11.51 14.38 37.92
N ALA A 26 -10.40 14.06 37.29
CA ALA A 26 -10.20 12.85 36.50
C ALA A 26 -9.74 11.64 37.36
N SER A 27 -9.55 11.82 38.67
CA SER A 27 -8.97 10.78 39.55
C SER A 27 -7.60 10.26 39.09
N LEU A 28 -6.83 11.11 38.40
CA LEU A 28 -5.52 10.78 37.87
C LEU A 28 -4.40 11.04 38.90
N ASP A 29 -3.30 10.27 38.77
CA ASP A 29 -2.10 10.54 39.58
C ASP A 29 -1.50 11.91 39.24
N ARG A 30 -1.57 12.83 40.22
CA ARG A 30 -1.08 14.19 40.06
C ARG A 30 0.41 14.27 39.67
N THR A 31 1.22 13.40 40.26
CA THR A 31 2.66 13.40 40.00
C THR A 31 2.97 12.98 38.56
N THR A 32 2.27 11.97 38.10
CA THR A 32 2.36 11.54 36.69
C THR A 32 1.91 12.64 35.74
N LEU A 33 0.75 13.26 35.96
CA LEU A 33 0.23 14.32 35.13
C LEU A 33 1.20 15.54 35.09
N GLN A 34 1.75 15.94 36.25
CA GLN A 34 2.70 17.04 36.32
C GLN A 34 4.01 16.73 35.58
N LYS A 35 4.54 15.51 35.71
CA LYS A 35 5.75 15.08 34.99
C LYS A 35 5.51 14.98 33.49
N THR A 36 4.33 14.51 33.08
CA THR A 36 3.92 14.45 31.66
C THR A 36 3.83 15.85 31.06
N ALA A 37 3.14 16.78 31.70
CA ALA A 37 3.01 18.16 31.24
C ALA A 37 4.36 18.89 31.17
N LYS A 38 5.35 18.47 31.95
CA LYS A 38 6.73 19.00 31.91
C LYS A 38 7.65 18.24 30.94
N GLY A 39 7.17 17.23 30.22
CA GLY A 39 7.99 16.38 29.33
C GLY A 39 9.00 15.49 30.06
N GLN A 40 8.80 15.23 31.36
CA GLN A 40 9.69 14.40 32.18
C GLN A 40 9.28 12.93 32.22
N ARG A 41 8.09 12.61 31.73
CA ARG A 41 7.53 11.27 31.68
C ARG A 41 6.54 11.14 30.53
N LEU A 42 6.65 10.07 29.76
CA LEU A 42 5.66 9.66 28.76
C LEU A 42 4.79 8.56 29.37
N PRO A 43 3.50 8.81 29.67
CA PRO A 43 2.58 7.82 30.24
C PRO A 43 2.05 6.86 29.16
N SER A 44 1.08 6.00 29.51
CA SER A 44 0.36 5.18 28.51
C SER A 44 -0.54 6.04 27.62
N LEU A 45 -0.86 5.53 26.42
CA LEU A 45 -1.79 6.21 25.51
C LEU A 45 -3.20 6.35 26.11
N ASP A 46 -3.64 5.34 26.87
CA ASP A 46 -4.95 5.37 27.55
C ASP A 46 -5.02 6.49 28.57
N TYR A 47 -3.93 6.71 29.29
CA TYR A 47 -3.83 7.84 30.23
C TYR A 47 -3.96 9.19 29.49
N ILE A 48 -3.38 9.32 28.29
CA ILE A 48 -3.52 10.53 27.49
C ILE A 48 -4.95 10.71 26.99
N ARG A 49 -5.59 9.64 26.51
CA ARG A 49 -7.00 9.68 26.07
C ARG A 49 -7.93 10.05 27.22
N GLU A 50 -7.67 9.55 28.41
CA GLU A 50 -8.43 9.93 29.61
C GLU A 50 -8.30 11.43 29.91
N ILE A 51 -7.10 11.99 29.84
CA ILE A 51 -6.90 13.44 29.93
C ILE A 51 -7.72 14.18 28.88
N CYS A 52 -7.69 13.74 27.61
CA CYS A 52 -8.40 14.37 26.51
C CYS A 52 -9.91 14.47 26.76
N GLN A 53 -10.50 13.41 27.34
CA GLN A 53 -11.94 13.41 27.68
C GLN A 53 -12.29 14.48 28.72
N TYR A 54 -11.43 14.69 29.73
CA TYR A 54 -11.67 15.68 30.77
C TYR A 54 -11.44 17.13 30.32
N ILE A 55 -10.43 17.39 29.49
CA ILE A 55 -10.17 18.72 28.97
C ILE A 55 -11.10 19.09 27.79
N LYS A 56 -11.97 18.18 27.35
CA LYS A 56 -13.03 18.38 26.34
C LYS A 56 -12.51 19.01 25.04
N ILE A 57 -11.39 18.53 24.55
CA ILE A 57 -10.84 18.93 23.25
C ILE A 57 -11.63 18.29 22.10
N SER A 58 -11.56 18.89 20.93
CA SER A 58 -12.18 18.33 19.72
C SER A 58 -11.44 17.06 19.27
N SER A 59 -12.14 16.18 18.53
CA SER A 59 -11.52 14.97 17.96
C SER A 59 -10.24 15.28 17.17
N LYS A 60 -10.22 16.39 16.41
CA LYS A 60 -9.03 16.83 15.66
C LYS A 60 -7.85 17.19 16.57
N GLN A 61 -8.13 17.80 17.71
CA GLN A 61 -7.08 18.15 18.69
C GLN A 61 -6.58 16.91 19.44
N GLU A 62 -7.47 15.96 19.70
CA GLU A 62 -7.08 14.66 20.27
C GLU A 62 -6.19 13.88 19.29
N GLU A 63 -6.54 13.81 18.01
CA GLU A 63 -5.73 13.20 16.96
C GLU A 63 -4.35 13.85 16.86
N GLU A 64 -4.28 15.18 16.89
CA GLU A 64 -3.02 15.92 16.90
C GLU A 64 -2.16 15.55 18.12
N LEU A 65 -2.74 15.53 19.31
CA LEU A 65 -2.02 15.19 20.54
C LEU A 65 -1.54 13.74 20.56
N VAL A 66 -2.37 12.81 20.12
CA VAL A 66 -2.02 11.39 19.99
C VAL A 66 -0.89 11.21 18.95
N ARG A 67 -0.91 11.97 17.86
CA ARG A 67 0.16 11.95 16.86
C ARG A 67 1.48 12.43 17.44
N LEU A 68 1.47 13.54 18.16
CA LEU A 68 2.67 14.05 18.84
C LEU A 68 3.20 13.08 19.90
N TYR A 69 2.31 12.44 20.66
CA TYR A 69 2.65 11.36 21.58
C TYR A 69 3.35 10.19 20.88
N LYS A 70 2.82 9.74 19.75
CA LYS A 70 3.43 8.68 18.95
C LYS A 70 4.81 9.08 18.43
N ILE A 71 4.98 10.32 17.97
CA ILE A 71 6.27 10.85 17.52
C ILE A 71 7.29 10.82 18.66
N GLU A 72 6.92 11.25 19.86
CA GLU A 72 7.80 11.22 21.03
C GLU A 72 8.18 9.79 21.44
N LYS A 73 7.22 8.86 21.34
CA LYS A 73 7.41 7.47 21.75
C LYS A 73 8.21 6.65 20.72
N LEU A 74 7.94 6.81 19.43
CA LEU A 74 8.41 5.95 18.37
C LEU A 74 9.45 6.60 17.45
N GLY A 75 9.55 7.93 17.50
CA GLY A 75 10.35 8.73 16.56
C GLY A 75 9.56 9.18 15.33
N HIS A 76 10.02 10.28 14.75
CA HIS A 76 9.34 10.96 13.63
C HIS A 76 9.30 10.10 12.37
N SER A 77 10.40 9.43 12.02
CA SER A 77 10.51 8.57 10.84
C SER A 77 9.56 7.38 10.92
N THR A 78 9.40 6.77 12.10
CA THR A 78 8.48 5.64 12.30
C THR A 78 7.02 6.09 12.11
N VAL A 79 6.63 7.23 12.66
CA VAL A 79 5.25 7.74 12.51
C VAL A 79 4.97 8.11 11.05
N LYS A 80 5.93 8.74 10.36
CA LYS A 80 5.80 9.00 8.92
C LYS A 80 5.67 7.72 8.10
N ALA A 81 6.42 6.69 8.44
CA ALA A 81 6.30 5.39 7.77
C ALA A 81 4.90 4.77 7.94
N TRP A 82 4.31 4.88 9.13
CA TRP A 82 2.93 4.47 9.37
C TRP A 82 1.91 5.29 8.58
N ASP A 83 2.09 6.63 8.53
CA ASP A 83 1.25 7.53 7.72
C ASP A 83 1.32 7.12 6.23
N GLU A 84 2.50 6.77 5.72
CA GLU A 84 2.73 6.34 4.35
C GLU A 84 2.07 4.99 4.05
N ILE A 85 2.16 4.01 4.97
CA ILE A 85 1.47 2.72 4.82
C ILE A 85 -0.04 2.93 4.76
N GLN A 86 -0.60 3.79 5.60
CA GLN A 86 -2.02 4.12 5.54
C GLN A 86 -2.40 4.74 4.20
N GLN A 87 -1.56 5.62 3.65
CA GLN A 87 -1.79 6.24 2.35
C GLN A 87 -1.76 5.20 1.22
N ILE A 88 -0.80 4.27 1.23
CA ILE A 88 -0.76 3.14 0.27
C ILE A 88 -2.10 2.39 0.26
N ILE A 89 -2.64 2.08 1.43
CA ILE A 89 -3.90 1.36 1.56
C ILE A 89 -5.08 2.17 1.02
N LEU A 90 -5.12 3.46 1.34
CA LEU A 90 -6.15 4.38 0.82
C LEU A 90 -6.07 4.49 -0.71
N ASP A 91 -4.88 4.58 -1.26
CA ASP A 91 -4.67 4.66 -2.70
C ASP A 91 -5.10 3.37 -3.41
N ILE A 92 -4.77 2.19 -2.86
CA ILE A 92 -5.26 0.91 -3.38
C ILE A 92 -6.80 0.88 -3.38
N TYR A 93 -7.41 1.31 -2.28
CA TYR A 93 -8.87 1.36 -2.17
C TYR A 93 -9.49 2.32 -3.18
N GLN A 94 -8.97 3.54 -3.30
CA GLN A 94 -9.46 4.54 -4.25
C GLN A 94 -9.28 4.08 -5.69
N LEU A 95 -8.16 3.45 -6.01
CA LEU A 95 -7.88 2.94 -7.33
C LEU A 95 -8.82 1.79 -7.71
N ARG A 96 -9.20 0.92 -6.78
CA ARG A 96 -10.20 -0.14 -7.01
C ARG A 96 -11.60 0.41 -7.22
N LYS A 97 -11.97 1.47 -6.48
CA LYS A 97 -13.29 2.10 -6.56
C LYS A 97 -13.48 2.92 -7.83
N ASN A 98 -12.43 3.57 -8.30
CA ASN A 98 -12.44 4.39 -9.50
C ASN A 98 -12.02 3.54 -10.70
N GLU A 99 -12.92 2.68 -11.19
CA GLU A 99 -12.72 1.93 -12.43
C GLU A 99 -12.48 2.82 -13.65
N LYS A 100 -12.83 4.12 -13.56
CA LYS A 100 -12.55 5.13 -14.58
C LYS A 100 -11.68 6.22 -13.96
N SER A 101 -10.38 6.15 -14.22
CA SER A 101 -9.46 7.23 -13.87
C SER A 101 -9.92 8.56 -14.49
N THR A 102 -10.04 9.60 -13.66
CA THR A 102 -10.43 10.97 -14.10
C THR A 102 -9.28 11.75 -14.73
N TRP A 103 -8.08 11.19 -14.80
CA TRP A 103 -6.91 11.82 -15.39
C TRP A 103 -6.91 11.59 -16.91
N HIS A 104 -7.61 12.45 -17.65
CA HIS A 104 -7.56 12.49 -19.11
C HIS A 104 -6.71 13.66 -19.55
N ILE A 105 -5.40 13.47 -19.67
CA ILE A 105 -4.56 14.39 -20.42
C ILE A 105 -4.75 14.01 -21.90
N ARG A 106 -5.40 14.88 -22.67
CA ARG A 106 -5.55 14.73 -24.10
C ARG A 106 -4.61 15.70 -24.80
N PHE A 107 -3.71 15.19 -25.61
CA PHE A 107 -2.94 15.97 -26.54
C PHE A 107 -3.60 15.90 -27.93
N ASP A 108 -3.43 16.94 -28.72
CA ASP A 108 -3.88 16.87 -30.11
C ASP A 108 -2.98 15.92 -30.95
N GLU A 109 -3.58 15.23 -31.93
CA GLU A 109 -2.88 14.26 -32.77
C GLU A 109 -1.69 14.87 -33.54
N VAL A 110 -1.71 16.17 -33.82
CA VAL A 110 -0.64 16.87 -34.54
C VAL A 110 0.60 16.99 -33.64
N SER A 111 0.42 17.33 -32.39
CA SER A 111 1.52 17.37 -31.39
C SER A 111 2.18 16.03 -31.21
N LEU A 112 1.41 14.92 -31.22
CA LEU A 112 1.92 13.57 -31.07
C LEU A 112 2.67 13.10 -32.34
N LYS A 113 2.16 13.41 -33.55
CA LYS A 113 2.83 13.06 -34.83
C LYS A 113 4.18 13.75 -35.01
N SER A 114 4.36 14.96 -34.52
CA SER A 114 5.64 15.67 -34.62
C SER A 114 6.74 15.06 -33.78
N PHE A 115 6.39 14.30 -32.74
CA PHE A 115 7.32 13.64 -31.85
C PHE A 115 8.04 12.45 -32.52
N ASN A 116 7.36 11.77 -33.46
CA ASN A 116 7.85 10.51 -34.07
C ASN A 116 8.92 10.67 -35.15
N ALA A 117 9.36 11.91 -35.43
CA ALA A 117 10.22 12.18 -36.60
C ALA A 117 11.74 12.07 -36.32
N GLN A 118 12.15 11.92 -35.05
CA GLN A 118 13.56 11.92 -34.65
C GLN A 118 13.95 10.61 -33.98
N ILE A 119 15.12 10.07 -34.38
CA ILE A 119 15.66 8.86 -33.72
C ILE A 119 16.05 9.14 -32.27
N VAL A 120 16.58 10.34 -31.99
CA VAL A 120 16.92 10.78 -30.64
C VAL A 120 16.25 12.12 -30.38
N GLN A 121 15.48 12.19 -29.31
CA GLN A 121 14.81 13.41 -28.90
C GLN A 121 15.10 13.72 -27.44
N LYS A 122 15.46 14.98 -27.17
CA LYS A 122 15.61 15.52 -25.81
C LYS A 122 14.35 16.27 -25.40
N CYS A 123 13.87 16.02 -24.18
CA CYS A 123 12.76 16.73 -23.56
C CYS A 123 13.29 17.47 -22.32
N ASP A 124 13.02 18.76 -22.26
CA ASP A 124 13.52 19.65 -21.20
C ASP A 124 12.37 20.30 -20.37
N SER A 125 11.14 19.87 -20.60
CA SER A 125 9.99 20.33 -19.84
C SER A 125 9.08 19.18 -19.44
N GLU A 126 8.36 19.32 -18.33
CA GLU A 126 7.37 18.35 -17.87
C GLU A 126 6.37 17.99 -18.98
N MET A 127 5.89 19.00 -19.73
CA MET A 127 4.92 18.80 -20.81
C MET A 127 5.50 17.99 -21.98
N ASP A 128 6.76 18.20 -22.35
CA ASP A 128 7.42 17.45 -23.41
C ASP A 128 7.70 16.01 -22.97
N CYS A 129 8.09 15.82 -21.71
CA CYS A 129 8.25 14.49 -21.12
C CYS A 129 6.92 13.71 -21.10
N LEU A 130 5.83 14.36 -20.69
CA LEU A 130 4.50 13.76 -20.71
C LEU A 130 4.08 13.34 -22.12
N LYS A 131 4.24 14.23 -23.12
CA LYS A 131 3.95 13.92 -24.52
C LYS A 131 4.78 12.74 -25.02
N ALA A 132 6.07 12.73 -24.70
CA ALA A 132 7.00 11.67 -25.08
C ALA A 132 6.53 10.32 -24.56
N ILE A 133 6.24 10.21 -23.26
CA ILE A 133 5.77 8.97 -22.62
C ILE A 133 4.45 8.53 -23.27
N MET A 134 3.51 9.44 -23.48
CA MET A 134 2.23 9.11 -24.12
C MET A 134 2.41 8.57 -25.53
N CYS A 135 3.23 9.20 -26.35
CA CYS A 135 3.52 8.72 -27.71
C CYS A 135 4.15 7.33 -27.71
N VAL A 136 5.14 7.11 -26.86
CA VAL A 136 5.81 5.81 -26.75
C VAL A 136 4.84 4.73 -26.29
N MET A 137 3.96 5.07 -25.34
CA MET A 137 2.97 4.13 -24.82
C MET A 137 1.87 3.83 -25.85
N GLU A 138 1.38 4.82 -26.59
CA GLU A 138 0.42 4.59 -27.67
C GLU A 138 0.97 3.62 -28.71
N GLN A 139 2.23 3.81 -29.13
CA GLN A 139 2.87 2.93 -30.10
C GLN A 139 3.11 1.52 -29.55
N GLU A 140 3.45 1.38 -28.28
CA GLU A 140 3.62 0.07 -27.65
C GLU A 140 2.29 -0.67 -27.53
N LEU A 141 1.20 0.05 -27.26
CA LEU A 141 -0.15 -0.49 -27.11
C LEU A 141 -0.89 -0.75 -28.43
N GLU A 142 -0.33 -0.36 -29.61
CA GLU A 142 -0.86 -0.73 -30.93
C GLU A 142 -0.91 -2.25 -31.13
N ASP A 143 0.04 -2.99 -30.54
CA ASP A 143 0.09 -4.44 -30.56
C ASP A 143 0.22 -4.99 -29.12
N PRO A 144 -0.88 -5.03 -28.35
CA PRO A 144 -0.88 -5.41 -26.92
C PRO A 144 -0.37 -6.84 -26.68
N ASP A 145 -0.57 -7.75 -27.64
CA ASP A 145 -0.17 -9.16 -27.53
C ASP A 145 1.37 -9.34 -27.49
N GLN A 146 2.12 -8.34 -27.93
CA GLN A 146 3.57 -8.32 -27.93
C GLN A 146 4.15 -7.19 -27.09
N ALA A 147 3.29 -6.39 -26.44
CA ALA A 147 3.73 -5.26 -25.65
C ALA A 147 4.47 -5.71 -24.40
N GLU A 148 5.70 -5.22 -24.25
CA GLU A 148 6.59 -5.55 -23.15
C GLU A 148 7.35 -4.31 -22.70
N ILE A 149 7.20 -3.96 -21.43
CA ILE A 149 7.76 -2.75 -20.85
C ILE A 149 8.68 -3.12 -19.70
N TYR A 150 9.88 -2.54 -19.69
CA TYR A 150 10.84 -2.63 -18.61
C TYR A 150 11.07 -1.24 -18.03
N MET A 151 11.01 -1.10 -16.72
CA MET A 151 11.26 0.17 -16.06
C MET A 151 11.78 -0.02 -14.64
N ASP A 152 12.41 1.01 -14.12
CA ASP A 152 12.69 1.14 -12.68
C ASP A 152 11.64 2.04 -12.00
N VAL A 153 11.87 2.37 -10.73
CA VAL A 153 10.97 3.27 -9.97
C VAL A 153 11.41 4.72 -10.20
N SER A 154 10.55 5.51 -10.83
CA SER A 154 10.79 6.92 -11.13
C SER A 154 9.48 7.71 -11.26
N TRP A 155 9.57 9.03 -11.36
CA TRP A 155 8.41 9.86 -11.68
C TRP A 155 7.79 9.48 -13.05
N ALA A 156 8.63 9.08 -14.00
CA ALA A 156 8.20 8.69 -15.33
C ALA A 156 7.46 7.34 -15.32
N SER A 157 7.90 6.38 -14.49
CA SER A 157 7.22 5.08 -14.36
C SER A 157 5.80 5.22 -13.82
N LYS A 158 5.51 6.19 -12.96
CA LYS A 158 4.14 6.49 -12.50
C LYS A 158 3.22 6.87 -13.66
N LEU A 159 3.72 7.66 -14.61
CA LEU A 159 2.95 8.06 -15.78
C LEU A 159 2.64 6.86 -16.69
N VAL A 160 3.62 5.97 -16.87
CA VAL A 160 3.40 4.70 -17.61
C VAL A 160 2.30 3.87 -16.94
N LEU A 161 2.37 3.68 -15.63
CA LEU A 161 1.38 2.92 -14.88
C LEU A 161 -0.03 3.55 -14.97
N CYS A 162 -0.13 4.88 -14.91
CA CYS A 162 -1.41 5.58 -15.14
C CYS A 162 -1.97 5.32 -16.53
N GLN A 163 -1.14 5.33 -17.56
CA GLN A 163 -1.52 5.06 -18.95
C GLN A 163 -1.98 3.61 -19.14
N LEU A 164 -1.22 2.65 -18.61
CA LEU A 164 -1.57 1.24 -18.66
C LEU A 164 -2.94 0.98 -18.05
N ARG A 165 -3.22 1.59 -16.92
CA ARG A 165 -4.52 1.48 -16.29
C ARG A 165 -5.67 2.08 -17.11
N GLN A 166 -5.45 3.20 -17.77
CA GLN A 166 -6.46 3.80 -18.66
C GLN A 166 -6.77 2.92 -19.86
N SER A 167 -5.80 2.15 -20.35
CA SER A 167 -5.94 1.25 -21.49
C SER A 167 -6.64 -0.08 -21.17
N GLU A 168 -6.69 -0.49 -19.89
CA GLU A 168 -7.24 -1.78 -19.44
C GLU A 168 -8.71 -2.02 -19.83
N GLY A 169 -9.50 -0.97 -20.06
CA GLY A 169 -10.90 -1.12 -20.51
C GLY A 169 -11.08 -1.56 -21.95
N ASN A 170 -10.02 -1.57 -22.78
CA ASN A 170 -10.19 -1.69 -24.22
C ASN A 170 -9.46 -2.85 -24.91
N LYS A 171 -8.33 -3.39 -24.43
CA LYS A 171 -7.58 -4.42 -25.19
C LYS A 171 -6.46 -5.19 -24.48
N SER A 172 -6.09 -4.96 -23.21
CA SER A 172 -4.71 -5.28 -22.79
C SER A 172 -4.53 -6.36 -21.70
N GLU A 173 -5.22 -7.48 -21.79
CA GLU A 173 -4.97 -8.62 -20.87
C GLU A 173 -3.61 -9.31 -21.10
N LYS A 174 -2.82 -8.89 -22.10
CA LYS A 174 -1.58 -9.59 -22.50
C LYS A 174 -0.31 -8.75 -22.38
N LEU A 175 -0.40 -7.47 -22.04
CA LEU A 175 0.78 -6.64 -21.82
C LEU A 175 1.55 -7.13 -20.60
N THR A 176 2.87 -7.28 -20.74
CA THR A 176 3.77 -7.59 -19.62
C THR A 176 4.59 -6.35 -19.23
N CYS A 177 4.52 -5.96 -17.98
CA CYS A 177 5.30 -4.89 -17.42
C CYS A 177 6.27 -5.43 -16.35
N HIS A 178 7.56 -5.21 -16.56
CA HIS A 178 8.63 -5.59 -15.64
C HIS A 178 9.15 -4.35 -14.93
N GLN A 179 9.09 -4.33 -13.61
CA GLN A 179 9.61 -3.22 -12.82
C GLN A 179 10.67 -3.68 -11.83
N LEU A 180 11.83 -3.00 -11.86
CA LEU A 180 12.90 -3.20 -10.91
C LEU A 180 12.79 -2.19 -9.78
N VAL A 181 12.87 -2.69 -8.55
CA VAL A 181 12.76 -1.91 -7.33
C VAL A 181 14.04 -2.05 -6.52
N ASN A 182 14.76 -0.96 -6.36
CA ASN A 182 15.95 -0.89 -5.52
C ASN A 182 15.55 -0.44 -4.12
N LEU A 183 15.65 -1.33 -3.13
CA LEU A 183 15.42 -1.03 -1.73
C LEU A 183 16.75 -0.77 -1.03
N LYS A 184 16.79 0.17 -0.11
CA LYS A 184 17.99 0.48 0.67
C LYS A 184 18.18 -0.52 1.78
N GLN A 185 19.37 -1.08 1.89
CA GLN A 185 19.79 -1.88 3.04
C GLN A 185 20.52 -0.95 4.01
N THR A 186 19.85 -0.52 5.05
CA THR A 186 20.41 0.37 6.05
C THR A 186 20.74 -0.39 7.33
N GLU A 187 21.90 -0.13 7.91
CA GLU A 187 22.24 -0.63 9.26
C GLU A 187 21.38 0.03 10.34
N HIS A 188 20.83 1.22 10.05
CA HIS A 188 19.93 1.96 10.92
C HIS A 188 18.47 1.83 10.44
N VAL A 189 17.79 0.82 10.94
CA VAL A 189 16.43 0.39 10.56
C VAL A 189 15.41 1.55 10.48
N LYS A 190 15.58 2.64 11.25
CA LYS A 190 14.56 3.68 11.35
C LYS A 190 14.45 4.59 10.12
N ASP A 191 15.56 4.98 9.54
CA ASP A 191 15.55 5.95 8.43
C ASP A 191 15.36 5.25 7.07
N GLY A 192 16.03 4.13 6.84
CA GLY A 192 15.86 3.34 5.63
C GLY A 192 14.47 2.72 5.46
N MET A 193 13.76 2.48 6.56
CA MET A 193 12.38 1.97 6.51
C MET A 193 11.44 2.97 5.82
N LEU A 194 11.49 4.25 6.16
CA LEU A 194 10.62 5.26 5.54
C LEU A 194 10.87 5.37 4.04
N GLU A 195 12.13 5.44 3.63
CA GLU A 195 12.49 5.56 2.21
C GLU A 195 12.03 4.34 1.40
N ASN A 196 12.24 3.12 1.93
CA ASN A 196 11.76 1.90 1.28
C ASN A 196 10.23 1.87 1.16
N ILE A 197 9.50 2.32 2.18
CA ILE A 197 8.03 2.42 2.13
C ILE A 197 7.59 3.45 1.08
N GLN A 198 8.27 4.58 0.96
CA GLN A 198 8.00 5.58 -0.07
C GLN A 198 8.26 5.06 -1.48
N ILE A 199 9.31 4.25 -1.67
CA ILE A 199 9.54 3.54 -2.93
C ILE A 199 8.40 2.56 -3.22
N LEU A 200 8.02 1.76 -2.23
CA LEU A 200 6.92 0.80 -2.36
C LEU A 200 5.58 1.48 -2.63
N HIS A 201 5.34 2.67 -2.08
CA HIS A 201 4.14 3.46 -2.36
C HIS A 201 3.98 3.80 -3.85
N GLN A 202 5.08 3.96 -4.57
CA GLN A 202 5.04 4.22 -6.01
C GLN A 202 4.60 3.01 -6.84
N VAL A 203 4.68 1.81 -6.28
CA VAL A 203 4.50 0.54 -6.99
C VAL A 203 3.26 -0.22 -6.52
N LEU A 204 3.05 -0.35 -5.20
CA LEU A 204 2.02 -1.21 -4.63
C LEU A 204 0.59 -0.87 -5.07
N PRO A 205 0.14 0.40 -5.14
CA PRO A 205 -1.22 0.71 -5.53
C PRO A 205 -1.57 0.16 -6.92
N TYR A 206 -0.63 0.22 -7.86
CA TYR A 206 -0.82 -0.31 -9.22
C TYR A 206 -0.77 -1.83 -9.25
N ALA A 207 0.15 -2.44 -8.50
CA ALA A 207 0.28 -3.89 -8.41
C ALA A 207 -1.00 -4.59 -7.96
N PHE A 208 -1.76 -3.95 -7.06
CA PHE A 208 -3.03 -4.48 -6.56
C PHE A 208 -4.25 -4.13 -7.41
N THR A 209 -4.11 -3.32 -8.44
CA THR A 209 -5.24 -2.79 -9.21
C THR A 209 -5.14 -3.05 -10.71
N THR A 210 -3.98 -3.47 -11.22
CA THR A 210 -3.83 -3.80 -12.64
C THR A 210 -4.28 -5.21 -12.95
N HIS A 211 -4.89 -5.41 -14.12
CA HIS A 211 -5.21 -6.72 -14.69
C HIS A 211 -4.12 -7.25 -15.63
N ASN A 212 -3.16 -6.41 -15.97
CA ASN A 212 -2.00 -6.78 -16.78
C ASN A 212 -1.02 -7.65 -16.00
N THR A 213 -0.19 -8.39 -16.71
CA THR A 213 0.93 -9.08 -16.07
C THR A 213 1.95 -8.06 -15.59
N TYR A 214 2.07 -7.91 -14.30
CA TYR A 214 2.98 -6.97 -13.66
C TYR A 214 4.00 -7.73 -12.80
N ASP A 215 5.20 -7.94 -13.37
CA ASP A 215 6.33 -8.63 -12.72
C ASP A 215 7.22 -7.59 -12.02
N ILE A 216 7.08 -7.48 -10.71
CA ILE A 216 7.85 -6.55 -9.90
C ILE A 216 8.92 -7.34 -9.16
N ARG A 217 10.15 -6.91 -9.31
CA ARG A 217 11.30 -7.54 -8.67
C ARG A 217 12.12 -6.53 -7.90
N TYR A 218 12.71 -6.96 -6.79
CA TYR A 218 13.49 -6.10 -5.92
C TYR A 218 14.87 -6.65 -5.61
N ALA A 219 15.79 -5.75 -5.32
CA ALA A 219 17.07 -6.04 -4.69
C ALA A 219 17.35 -5.00 -3.60
N TYR A 220 18.12 -5.39 -2.59
CA TYR A 220 18.68 -4.46 -1.64
C TYR A 220 20.01 -3.92 -2.16
N ILE A 221 20.14 -2.59 -2.19
CA ILE A 221 21.38 -1.90 -2.49
C ILE A 221 22.01 -1.41 -1.19
N SER A 222 23.32 -1.64 -1.04
CA SER A 222 24.08 -1.14 0.11
C SER A 222 24.42 0.34 -0.10
N GLU A 223 24.23 1.17 0.94
CA GLU A 223 24.66 2.58 0.92
C GLU A 223 26.18 2.75 0.77
N ASN A 224 26.94 1.72 1.17
CA ASN A 224 28.40 1.71 1.09
C ASN A 224 28.96 1.31 -0.29
N SER A 225 28.13 1.05 -1.27
CA SER A 225 28.61 0.94 -2.65
C SER A 225 28.98 2.36 -3.13
N GLU A 226 30.19 2.80 -2.76
CA GLU A 226 30.84 4.05 -3.22
C GLU A 226 31.11 4.09 -4.73
N GLU A 227 30.54 3.23 -5.49
CA GLU A 227 30.30 3.48 -6.89
C GLU A 227 29.23 4.56 -7.00
N GLN A 228 29.61 5.82 -6.70
CA GLN A 228 29.03 6.99 -7.32
C GLN A 228 29.23 6.82 -8.82
N LYS A 229 28.42 5.93 -9.40
CA LYS A 229 28.29 5.88 -10.84
C LYS A 229 27.80 7.24 -11.24
N LEU A 230 28.63 7.94 -12.01
CA LEU A 230 28.21 9.13 -12.72
C LEU A 230 27.11 8.70 -13.70
N HIS A 231 25.92 8.48 -13.18
CA HIS A 231 24.76 8.18 -13.99
C HIS A 231 24.24 9.51 -14.50
N LEU A 232 24.55 9.83 -15.74
CA LEU A 232 23.95 10.98 -16.44
C LEU A 232 22.42 10.84 -16.52
N TRP A 233 21.95 9.58 -16.49
CA TRP A 233 20.53 9.20 -16.54
C TRP A 233 20.30 8.10 -15.51
N GLU A 234 19.52 8.40 -14.50
CA GLU A 234 19.36 7.55 -13.32
C GLU A 234 18.25 6.53 -13.50
N HIS A 235 17.29 6.85 -14.38
CA HIS A 235 16.08 6.07 -14.59
C HIS A 235 15.84 5.74 -16.05
N TYR A 236 15.11 4.65 -16.27
CA TYR A 236 14.82 4.18 -17.63
C TYR A 236 13.40 3.61 -17.76
N ILE A 237 12.87 3.71 -18.99
CA ILE A 237 11.71 2.97 -19.48
C ILE A 237 12.10 2.41 -20.84
N ILE A 238 11.92 1.12 -21.03
CA ILE A 238 12.31 0.43 -22.27
C ILE A 238 11.08 -0.30 -22.81
N THR A 239 10.75 -0.04 -24.05
CA THR A 239 9.71 -0.74 -24.81
C THR A 239 10.33 -1.57 -25.92
N ARG A 240 9.52 -2.13 -26.82
CA ARG A 240 10.05 -2.85 -28.01
C ARG A 240 10.87 -1.96 -28.92
N ARG A 241 10.49 -0.70 -29.07
CA ARG A 241 11.02 0.24 -30.07
C ARG A 241 11.75 1.42 -29.48
N HIS A 242 11.59 1.67 -28.17
CA HIS A 242 12.08 2.90 -27.54
C HIS A 242 12.85 2.62 -26.28
N VAL A 243 13.85 3.47 -26.04
CA VAL A 243 14.51 3.62 -24.74
C VAL A 243 14.29 5.04 -24.27
N ILE A 244 13.68 5.19 -23.13
CA ILE A 244 13.54 6.46 -22.42
C ILE A 244 14.55 6.46 -21.28
N LEU A 245 15.38 7.48 -21.23
CA LEU A 245 16.31 7.73 -20.13
C LEU A 245 15.91 9.04 -19.46
N CYS A 246 15.71 9.06 -18.15
CA CYS A 246 15.29 10.26 -17.42
C CYS A 246 16.12 10.48 -16.17
N SER A 247 16.26 11.76 -15.79
CA SER A 247 16.88 12.17 -14.53
C SER A 247 15.88 12.11 -13.37
N GLU A 248 16.37 11.98 -12.15
CA GLU A 248 15.53 12.03 -10.95
C GLU A 248 14.98 13.45 -10.72
N GLN A 249 15.74 14.47 -11.12
CA GLN A 249 15.42 15.88 -10.95
C GLN A 249 15.19 16.54 -12.31
N ASP A 250 14.41 17.60 -12.34
CA ASP A 250 14.30 18.57 -13.44
C ASP A 250 13.53 18.13 -14.71
N TYR A 251 12.73 17.07 -14.68
CA TYR A 251 11.95 16.63 -15.87
C TYR A 251 12.80 16.62 -17.16
N GLN A 252 14.03 16.10 -17.05
CA GLN A 252 14.90 15.91 -18.23
C GLN A 252 14.81 14.47 -18.71
N MET A 253 14.66 14.31 -20.02
CA MET A 253 14.47 13.02 -20.64
C MET A 253 15.12 12.97 -22.01
N ILE A 254 15.68 11.81 -22.37
CA ILE A 254 16.06 11.46 -23.73
C ILE A 254 15.23 10.26 -24.18
N VAL A 255 14.62 10.37 -25.33
CA VAL A 255 13.94 9.26 -26.01
C VAL A 255 14.76 8.83 -27.19
N ILE A 256 15.07 7.55 -27.27
CA ILE A 256 15.79 6.90 -28.38
C ILE A 256 14.80 5.96 -29.08
N SER A 257 14.45 6.25 -30.31
CA SER A 257 13.50 5.49 -31.13
C SER A 257 14.26 4.60 -32.13
N ASP A 258 14.85 3.51 -31.60
CA ASP A 258 15.61 2.54 -32.39
C ASP A 258 15.43 1.12 -31.83
N GLU A 259 14.90 0.21 -32.64
CA GLU A 259 14.58 -1.17 -32.22
C GLU A 259 15.80 -1.99 -31.83
N MET A 260 16.96 -1.76 -32.46
CA MET A 260 18.19 -2.50 -32.15
C MET A 260 18.74 -2.05 -30.80
N ILE A 261 18.73 -0.75 -30.54
CA ILE A 261 19.13 -0.17 -29.27
C ILE A 261 18.17 -0.65 -28.17
N ALA A 262 16.86 -0.53 -28.40
CA ALA A 262 15.84 -0.98 -27.46
C ALA A 262 15.99 -2.48 -27.13
N LYS A 263 16.27 -3.32 -28.13
CA LYS A 263 16.54 -4.74 -27.95
C LYS A 263 17.77 -5.00 -27.08
N ALA A 264 18.86 -4.26 -27.30
CA ALA A 264 20.08 -4.39 -26.50
C ALA A 264 19.83 -4.04 -25.03
N TYR A 265 19.10 -2.95 -24.76
CA TYR A 265 18.72 -2.56 -23.40
C TYR A 265 17.80 -3.60 -22.74
N ARG A 266 16.80 -4.13 -23.44
CA ARG A 266 15.92 -5.19 -22.91
C ARG A 266 16.69 -6.44 -22.54
N GLN A 267 17.65 -6.85 -23.34
CA GLN A 267 18.51 -7.99 -23.04
C GLN A 267 19.35 -7.76 -21.77
N GLU A 268 19.85 -6.54 -21.57
CA GLU A 268 20.60 -6.19 -20.36
C GLU A 268 19.72 -6.18 -19.11
N VAL A 269 18.58 -5.49 -19.18
CA VAL A 269 17.63 -5.46 -18.06
C VAL A 269 17.04 -6.84 -17.77
N GLY A 270 16.79 -7.66 -18.78
CA GLY A 270 16.36 -9.05 -18.62
C GLY A 270 17.40 -9.91 -17.86
N ARG A 271 18.70 -9.65 -18.06
CA ARG A 271 19.75 -10.29 -17.25
C ARG A 271 19.72 -9.79 -15.80
N MET A 272 19.51 -8.50 -15.59
CA MET A 272 19.38 -7.93 -14.24
C MET A 272 18.16 -8.52 -13.52
N LEU A 273 17.02 -8.65 -14.19
CA LEU A 273 15.78 -9.25 -13.62
C LEU A 273 16.05 -10.64 -13.02
N SER A 274 16.91 -11.45 -13.63
CA SER A 274 17.19 -12.80 -13.12
C SER A 274 17.91 -12.80 -11.76
N ALA A 275 18.61 -11.71 -11.42
CA ALA A 275 19.30 -11.53 -10.14
C ALA A 275 18.40 -10.93 -9.04
N TYR A 276 17.28 -10.34 -9.43
CA TYR A 276 16.33 -9.70 -8.52
C TYR A 276 15.30 -10.71 -8.02
N ARG A 277 14.82 -10.52 -6.78
CA ARG A 277 13.78 -11.36 -6.16
C ARG A 277 12.39 -10.84 -6.53
N PRO A 278 11.42 -11.72 -6.77
CA PRO A 278 10.04 -11.27 -6.98
C PRO A 278 9.52 -10.57 -5.72
N LEU A 279 8.91 -9.38 -5.91
CA LEU A 279 8.28 -8.62 -4.84
C LEU A 279 6.89 -9.18 -4.51
N PHE A 280 6.21 -9.74 -5.51
CA PHE A 280 4.87 -10.30 -5.38
C PHE A 280 4.85 -11.77 -5.71
N SER A 281 4.00 -12.50 -4.99
CA SER A 281 3.61 -13.86 -5.33
C SER A 281 2.09 -13.90 -5.37
N TYR A 282 1.51 -14.05 -6.56
CA TYR A 282 0.07 -14.28 -6.69
C TYR A 282 -0.25 -15.72 -6.35
N GLN A 283 -1.09 -15.91 -5.35
CA GLN A 283 -1.63 -17.20 -4.97
C GLN A 283 -3.13 -17.18 -5.27
N GLY A 284 -3.54 -17.88 -6.32
CA GLY A 284 -4.96 -17.99 -6.64
C GLY A 284 -5.78 -18.66 -5.53
N TYR A 285 -7.10 -18.58 -5.64
CA TYR A 285 -8.04 -19.25 -4.73
C TYR A 285 -7.92 -20.78 -4.87
N SER A 286 -6.96 -21.37 -4.18
CA SER A 286 -6.71 -22.81 -4.16
C SER A 286 -6.29 -23.27 -2.78
N GLY A 287 -6.50 -24.56 -2.48
CA GLY A 287 -6.02 -25.13 -1.22
C GLY A 287 -4.50 -25.05 -1.07
N GLU A 288 -3.74 -25.04 -2.17
CA GLU A 288 -2.30 -24.83 -2.16
C GLU A 288 -1.95 -23.38 -1.82
N GLY A 289 -2.66 -22.41 -2.38
CA GLY A 289 -2.51 -20.99 -2.05
C GLY A 289 -2.71 -20.73 -0.57
N VAL A 290 -3.77 -21.30 0.02
CA VAL A 290 -4.02 -21.20 1.47
C VAL A 290 -2.91 -21.82 2.30
N ARG A 291 -2.39 -23.01 1.91
CA ARG A 291 -1.27 -23.65 2.62
C ARG A 291 0.02 -22.82 2.57
N LYS A 292 0.32 -22.21 1.41
CA LYS A 292 1.47 -21.30 1.27
C LYS A 292 1.29 -20.06 2.13
N TYR A 293 0.09 -19.48 2.13
CA TYR A 293 -0.23 -18.34 3.00
C TYR A 293 -0.06 -18.70 4.48
N ARG A 294 -0.55 -19.86 4.89
CA ARG A 294 -0.36 -20.37 6.25
C ARG A 294 1.12 -20.49 6.61
N ALA A 295 1.94 -21.03 5.72
CA ALA A 295 3.39 -21.17 5.97
C ALA A 295 4.09 -19.80 6.14
N LEU A 296 3.59 -18.74 5.48
CA LEU A 296 4.09 -17.38 5.70
C LEU A 296 3.71 -16.84 7.09
N LEU A 297 2.55 -17.22 7.63
CA LEU A 297 2.09 -16.77 8.95
C LEU A 297 2.78 -17.49 10.12
N ASP A 298 3.44 -18.62 9.88
CA ASP A 298 4.12 -19.42 10.92
C ASP A 298 5.50 -18.86 11.31
N ASN A 299 5.97 -17.75 10.73
CA ASN A 299 7.20 -17.08 11.13
C ASN A 299 6.97 -16.04 12.24
N ASP A 300 8.07 -15.52 12.83
CA ASP A 300 8.02 -14.51 13.90
C ASP A 300 7.94 -13.06 13.38
N GLU A 301 7.61 -12.86 12.10
CA GLU A 301 7.50 -11.55 11.47
C GLU A 301 6.13 -10.91 11.69
N THR A 302 6.07 -9.59 11.60
CA THR A 302 4.79 -8.85 11.64
C THR A 302 4.11 -8.94 10.28
N HIS A 303 2.86 -9.41 10.28
CA HIS A 303 2.04 -9.50 9.08
C HIS A 303 1.01 -8.36 9.05
N ILE A 304 0.98 -7.63 7.95
CA ILE A 304 -0.06 -6.63 7.68
C ILE A 304 -0.94 -7.18 6.57
N THR A 305 -2.19 -7.45 6.90
CA THR A 305 -3.17 -7.94 5.92
C THR A 305 -4.14 -6.82 5.56
N TYR A 306 -4.25 -6.54 4.28
CA TYR A 306 -5.33 -5.72 3.76
C TYR A 306 -6.38 -6.63 3.12
N GLU A 307 -7.57 -6.61 3.68
CA GLU A 307 -8.73 -7.33 3.15
C GLU A 307 -9.81 -6.30 2.81
N GLY A 308 -10.42 -6.41 1.62
CA GLY A 308 -11.56 -5.54 1.27
C GLY A 308 -12.72 -5.74 2.25
N PHE A 309 -12.82 -6.96 2.81
CA PHE A 309 -13.83 -7.34 3.77
C PHE A 309 -13.20 -8.17 4.90
N PRO A 310 -13.60 -7.94 6.17
CA PRO A 310 -13.07 -8.75 7.27
C PRO A 310 -13.42 -10.22 7.10
N CYS A 311 -12.50 -11.08 7.52
CA CYS A 311 -12.61 -12.53 7.36
C CYS A 311 -13.75 -13.14 8.17
N LEU A 312 -14.99 -12.78 7.85
CA LEU A 312 -16.20 -13.31 8.50
C LEU A 312 -16.46 -14.79 8.13
N ALA A 313 -15.78 -15.31 7.12
CA ALA A 313 -15.94 -16.69 6.71
C ALA A 313 -15.57 -17.68 7.84
N LEU A 314 -14.69 -17.30 8.77
CA LEU A 314 -14.42 -18.09 9.98
C LEU A 314 -15.61 -18.16 10.95
N MET A 315 -16.56 -17.21 10.85
CA MET A 315 -17.77 -17.13 11.69
C MET A 315 -18.97 -17.85 11.05
N ILE A 316 -18.80 -18.47 9.89
CA ILE A 316 -19.85 -19.26 9.23
C ILE A 316 -20.26 -20.43 10.14
N PRO A 317 -21.57 -20.74 10.27
CA PRO A 317 -22.05 -21.90 11.01
C PRO A 317 -21.43 -23.22 10.54
N ASP A 318 -21.19 -24.14 11.47
CA ASP A 318 -20.48 -25.39 11.19
C ASP A 318 -21.20 -26.28 10.17
N GLU A 319 -22.52 -26.20 10.08
CA GLU A 319 -23.31 -26.91 9.09
C GLU A 319 -22.99 -26.46 7.66
N ILE A 320 -22.81 -25.14 7.48
CA ILE A 320 -22.44 -24.56 6.20
C ILE A 320 -20.95 -24.84 5.91
N LYS A 321 -20.08 -24.78 6.89
CA LYS A 321 -18.66 -25.17 6.71
C LYS A 321 -18.54 -26.59 6.19
N LYS A 322 -19.30 -27.53 6.75
CA LYS A 322 -19.32 -28.92 6.28
C LYS A 322 -19.77 -29.04 4.83
N GLN A 323 -20.76 -28.26 4.41
CA GLN A 323 -21.22 -28.25 3.01
C GLN A 323 -20.15 -27.71 2.06
N LEU A 324 -19.47 -26.63 2.44
CA LEU A 324 -18.39 -26.04 1.65
C LEU A 324 -17.17 -26.96 1.52
N ILE A 325 -16.84 -27.73 2.56
CA ILE A 325 -15.72 -28.68 2.56
C ILE A 325 -15.97 -29.84 1.56
N VAL A 326 -17.21 -30.28 1.41
CA VAL A 326 -17.56 -31.38 0.49
C VAL A 326 -17.87 -30.90 -0.93
N ASP A 327 -17.92 -29.60 -1.17
CA ASP A 327 -18.15 -29.04 -2.49
C ASP A 327 -17.00 -29.38 -3.45
N PRO A 328 -17.28 -29.96 -4.64
CA PRO A 328 -16.24 -30.39 -5.58
C PRO A 328 -15.37 -29.26 -6.12
N GLN A 329 -15.89 -28.01 -6.14
CA GLN A 329 -15.19 -26.85 -6.71
C GLN A 329 -14.28 -26.17 -5.69
N ILE A 330 -14.73 -26.04 -4.44
CA ILE A 330 -13.99 -25.29 -3.41
C ILE A 330 -13.57 -26.13 -2.21
N GLY A 331 -13.96 -27.40 -2.13
CA GLY A 331 -13.74 -28.23 -0.93
C GLY A 331 -12.29 -28.26 -0.45
N THR A 332 -11.33 -28.33 -1.37
CA THR A 332 -9.90 -28.28 -1.03
C THR A 332 -9.49 -26.93 -0.45
N TYR A 333 -10.00 -25.84 -1.00
CA TYR A 333 -9.77 -24.48 -0.49
C TYR A 333 -10.43 -24.31 0.87
N ALA A 334 -11.72 -24.67 0.99
CA ALA A 334 -12.49 -24.56 2.23
C ALA A 334 -11.85 -25.34 3.37
N THR A 335 -11.42 -26.58 3.13
CA THR A 335 -10.71 -27.40 4.12
C THR A 335 -9.44 -26.70 4.59
N ALA A 336 -8.57 -26.28 3.66
CA ALA A 336 -7.32 -25.62 4.00
C ALA A 336 -7.56 -24.30 4.77
N TYR A 337 -8.61 -23.56 4.39
CA TYR A 337 -8.97 -22.29 4.99
C TYR A 337 -9.51 -22.44 6.43
N PHE A 338 -10.44 -23.37 6.67
CA PHE A 338 -11.02 -23.59 8.00
C PHE A 338 -10.06 -24.30 8.96
N ASP A 339 -9.06 -25.01 8.43
CA ASP A 339 -8.00 -25.63 9.20
C ASP A 339 -6.84 -24.67 9.54
N MET A 340 -6.92 -23.40 9.12
CA MET A 340 -5.89 -22.44 9.49
C MET A 340 -5.81 -22.26 11.01
N PRO A 341 -4.60 -22.36 11.61
CA PRO A 341 -4.44 -22.10 13.03
C PRO A 341 -4.80 -20.67 13.35
N LYS A 342 -5.29 -20.43 14.56
CA LYS A 342 -5.43 -19.06 15.07
C LYS A 342 -4.04 -18.42 15.08
N VAL A 343 -3.89 -17.31 14.36
CA VAL A 343 -2.63 -16.56 14.27
C VAL A 343 -2.25 -16.04 15.67
N ARG A 344 -0.96 -16.05 15.98
CA ARG A 344 -0.46 -15.50 17.25
C ARG A 344 -0.78 -14.00 17.33
N GLU A 345 -1.41 -13.59 18.41
CA GLU A 345 -2.09 -12.30 18.62
C GLU A 345 -1.22 -11.04 18.44
N ASN A 346 0.10 -11.15 18.56
CA ASN A 346 1.00 -10.00 18.64
C ASN A 346 1.63 -9.57 17.29
N GLN A 347 1.33 -10.27 16.21
CA GLN A 347 2.05 -10.12 14.94
C GLN A 347 1.14 -9.80 13.75
N TYR A 348 -0.14 -9.58 13.98
CA TYR A 348 -1.11 -9.48 12.92
C TYR A 348 -1.87 -8.16 12.97
N ILE A 349 -1.78 -7.38 11.88
CA ILE A 349 -2.56 -6.16 11.69
C ILE A 349 -3.51 -6.40 10.54
N ASN A 350 -4.81 -6.37 10.83
CA ASN A 350 -5.87 -6.53 9.83
C ASN A 350 -6.50 -5.19 9.52
N ILE A 351 -6.52 -4.83 8.23
CA ILE A 351 -7.12 -3.60 7.73
C ILE A 351 -8.22 -3.97 6.75
N PHE A 352 -9.43 -3.46 6.95
CA PHE A 352 -10.58 -3.76 6.10
C PHE A 352 -11.47 -2.54 5.85
N GLY A 353 -12.18 -2.57 4.72
CA GLY A 353 -13.06 -1.48 4.28
C GLY A 353 -14.44 -1.51 4.96
N MET A 354 -14.91 -0.39 5.48
CA MET A 354 -16.25 -0.28 6.07
C MET A 354 -17.38 -0.37 5.04
N GLU A 355 -17.12 -0.04 3.77
CA GLU A 355 -18.15 -0.12 2.72
C GLU A 355 -18.55 -1.56 2.43
N ASP A 356 -17.61 -2.48 2.40
CA ASP A 356 -17.86 -3.90 2.19
C ASP A 356 -18.67 -4.50 3.34
N ILE A 357 -18.42 -4.05 4.57
CA ILE A 357 -19.25 -4.41 5.73
C ILE A 357 -20.69 -3.91 5.55
N ARG A 358 -20.86 -2.66 5.11
CA ARG A 358 -22.20 -2.10 4.84
C ARG A 358 -22.91 -2.86 3.70
N HIS A 359 -22.17 -3.23 2.65
CA HIS A 359 -22.68 -4.04 1.55
C HIS A 359 -23.16 -5.40 2.06
N PHE A 360 -22.33 -6.13 2.82
CA PHE A 360 -22.70 -7.40 3.45
C PHE A 360 -23.95 -7.27 4.32
N MET A 361 -24.00 -6.25 5.18
CA MET A 361 -25.16 -6.02 6.04
C MET A 361 -26.44 -5.79 5.25
N LYS A 362 -26.35 -5.14 4.09
CA LYS A 362 -27.50 -4.86 3.22
C LYS A 362 -27.92 -6.09 2.42
N THR A 363 -26.97 -6.79 1.83
CA THR A 363 -27.23 -7.84 0.82
C THR A 363 -27.13 -9.26 1.37
N GLY A 364 -26.29 -9.50 2.39
CA GLY A 364 -25.96 -10.81 2.90
C GLY A 364 -24.86 -11.55 2.11
N HIS A 365 -24.35 -10.95 1.04
CA HIS A 365 -23.26 -11.52 0.25
C HIS A 365 -21.92 -11.31 0.93
N LEU A 366 -21.15 -12.39 1.11
CA LEU A 366 -19.78 -12.38 1.59
C LEU A 366 -18.83 -12.15 0.42
N PRO A 367 -18.08 -11.04 0.38
CA PRO A 367 -17.10 -10.83 -0.69
C PRO A 367 -16.07 -11.95 -0.77
N GLY A 368 -15.65 -12.29 -1.98
CA GLY A 368 -14.62 -13.28 -2.24
C GLY A 368 -15.14 -14.64 -2.68
N VAL A 369 -14.36 -15.69 -2.44
CA VAL A 369 -14.63 -17.05 -2.97
C VAL A 369 -15.97 -17.59 -2.52
N PHE A 370 -16.38 -17.30 -1.30
CA PHE A 370 -17.60 -17.87 -0.74
C PHE A 370 -18.89 -17.18 -1.19
N ASP A 371 -18.80 -15.98 -1.79
CA ASP A 371 -19.96 -15.21 -2.27
C ASP A 371 -20.80 -15.99 -3.29
N HIS A 372 -20.15 -16.79 -4.13
CA HIS A 372 -20.82 -17.61 -5.16
C HIS A 372 -21.46 -18.88 -4.63
N TYR A 373 -21.21 -19.28 -3.39
CA TYR A 373 -21.64 -20.56 -2.82
C TYR A 373 -22.76 -20.40 -1.81
N PHE A 374 -22.80 -19.31 -1.08
CA PHE A 374 -23.92 -19.00 -0.20
C PHE A 374 -23.96 -17.52 0.18
N TYR A 375 -25.13 -17.09 0.60
CA TYR A 375 -25.34 -15.76 1.21
C TYR A 375 -26.03 -15.92 2.55
N VAL A 376 -25.82 -14.94 3.44
CA VAL A 376 -26.47 -14.93 4.76
C VAL A 376 -27.78 -14.16 4.68
N GLU A 377 -28.91 -14.89 4.63
CA GLU A 377 -30.24 -14.29 4.47
C GLU A 377 -30.65 -13.50 5.72
N SER A 378 -30.48 -14.09 6.91
CA SER A 378 -30.90 -13.48 8.18
C SER A 378 -30.04 -12.28 8.56
N ILE A 379 -30.70 -11.13 8.79
CA ILE A 379 -30.06 -9.91 9.28
C ILE A 379 -29.52 -10.12 10.71
N GLU A 380 -30.21 -10.90 11.52
CA GLU A 380 -29.81 -11.24 12.88
C GLU A 380 -28.48 -12.02 12.85
N LEU A 381 -28.37 -13.02 11.95
CA LEU A 381 -27.16 -13.81 11.80
C LEU A 381 -26.00 -12.94 11.26
N ARG A 382 -26.24 -12.00 10.33
CA ARG A 382 -25.21 -11.04 9.87
C ARG A 382 -24.66 -10.20 11.03
N LYS A 383 -25.56 -9.71 11.91
CA LYS A 383 -25.17 -8.96 13.12
C LYS A 383 -24.35 -9.83 14.06
N GLU A 384 -24.82 -11.06 14.33
CA GLU A 384 -24.13 -11.99 15.20
C GLU A 384 -22.72 -12.33 14.69
N MET A 385 -22.57 -12.57 13.38
CA MET A 385 -21.27 -12.80 12.77
C MET A 385 -20.31 -11.62 12.96
N LEU A 386 -20.80 -10.38 12.76
CA LEU A 386 -20.00 -9.17 12.99
C LEU A 386 -19.67 -8.95 14.47
N GLU A 387 -20.61 -9.22 15.37
CA GLU A 387 -20.38 -9.10 16.82
C GLU A 387 -19.35 -10.14 17.29
N ASN A 388 -19.45 -11.36 16.80
CA ASN A 388 -18.49 -12.42 17.13
C ASN A 388 -17.09 -12.10 16.58
N PHE A 389 -17.01 -11.58 15.35
CA PHE A 389 -15.76 -11.08 14.80
C PHE A 389 -15.19 -9.94 15.65
N HIS A 390 -16.01 -8.96 16.02
CA HIS A 390 -15.59 -7.85 16.86
C HIS A 390 -15.15 -8.30 18.27
N LYS A 391 -15.87 -9.22 18.90
CA LYS A 391 -15.47 -9.81 20.18
C LYS A 391 -14.13 -10.55 20.07
N ASN A 392 -13.92 -11.31 18.99
CA ASN A 392 -12.66 -11.98 18.75
C ASN A 392 -11.52 -10.98 18.51
N LEU A 393 -11.76 -9.91 17.74
CA LEU A 393 -10.80 -8.82 17.59
C LEU A 393 -10.44 -8.19 18.94
N LEU A 394 -11.44 -7.83 19.75
CA LEU A 394 -11.21 -7.20 21.07
C LEU A 394 -10.52 -8.12 22.06
N ALA A 395 -10.80 -9.43 22.03
CA ALA A 395 -10.12 -10.40 22.88
C ALA A 395 -8.63 -10.54 22.56
N HIS A 396 -8.26 -10.14 21.32
CA HIS A 396 -6.92 -10.32 20.78
C HIS A 396 -6.20 -9.00 20.51
N THR A 397 -6.88 -7.86 20.59
CA THR A 397 -6.27 -6.54 20.47
C THR A 397 -5.75 -6.07 21.81
N ARG A 398 -4.46 -6.18 22.04
CA ARG A 398 -3.80 -5.25 22.95
C ARG A 398 -3.78 -3.90 22.21
N HIS A 399 -4.51 -2.92 22.73
CA HIS A 399 -4.48 -1.56 22.23
C HIS A 399 -3.03 -1.08 22.15
N ILE A 400 -2.51 -0.97 20.93
CA ILE A 400 -1.21 -0.39 20.64
C ILE A 400 -1.34 1.13 20.73
#